data_d865027ef44fca52e0711c2f9f2c6cfe
#
_entry.id   d865027ef44fca52e0711c2f9f2c6cfe
#
_cell.length_a   1.000
_cell.length_b   1.000
_cell.length_c   1.000
_cell.angle_alpha   90.00
_cell.angle_beta   90.00
_cell.angle_gamma   90.00
#
_symmetry.space_group_name_H-M   'P 1'
#
loop_
_entity.id
_entity.type
_entity.pdbx_description
1 polymer ?
#
loop_
_entity_poly.entity_id
_entity_poly.type
_entity_poly.pdbx_seq_one_letter_code
_entity_poly.pdbx_strand_id
1 'polypeptide(L)'
;MKSVKWTVLTLFAVIAVCAVNSFASGGHGHAKEKKVGILLVAFGSSEASAQISFKTIDKKVKAKYPGIPVHWAYTSHIIREKMAKQGIPLDSPETALAKMLDQDFTHVAVQSLHTIGGAEYHDVRKVVGAYKMMGGFEKIILGYPLLATQEDMERNVDAVLSIIPKERKKDEAVVLMGHGTHHPANAFYAALMFQLQLKDPNIFVGTVEGYPEADLVLD
;
A
#
# COMPACT_ATOMS: atom_id res chain seq x y z
N MET A 1 -7.76 16.73 -25.04
CA MET A 1 -6.57 16.03 -24.52
C MET A 1 -5.94 16.89 -23.43
N LYS A 2 -6.39 16.74 -22.18
CA LYS A 2 -5.72 17.36 -21.01
C LYS A 2 -5.09 16.23 -20.20
N SER A 3 -3.79 16.32 -20.02
CA SER A 3 -2.90 15.28 -19.51
C SER A 3 -3.25 14.86 -18.08
N VAL A 4 -3.42 13.56 -17.90
CA VAL A 4 -3.43 12.84 -16.60
C VAL A 4 -2.03 12.98 -15.98
N LYS A 5 -1.75 14.10 -15.32
CA LYS A 5 -0.42 14.34 -14.68
C LYS A 5 -0.46 14.50 -13.16
N TRP A 6 -1.58 14.25 -12.48
CA TRP A 6 -1.73 14.65 -11.08
C TRP A 6 -2.02 13.52 -10.06
N THR A 7 -2.04 12.27 -10.45
CA THR A 7 -2.60 11.18 -9.62
C THR A 7 -1.62 10.52 -8.63
N VAL A 8 -0.42 11.06 -8.44
CA VAL A 8 0.57 10.47 -7.47
C VAL A 8 1.06 11.50 -6.44
N LEU A 9 0.54 12.72 -6.46
CA LEU A 9 1.17 13.84 -5.74
C LEU A 9 0.82 13.97 -4.26
N THR A 10 -0.24 13.36 -3.77
CA THR A 10 -0.70 13.56 -2.37
C THR A 10 -0.17 12.54 -1.37
N LEU A 11 0.44 11.45 -1.82
CA LEU A 11 0.93 10.41 -0.90
C LEU A 11 2.20 10.81 -0.14
N PHE A 12 2.92 11.87 -0.53
CA PHE A 12 4.24 12.20 0.00
C PHE A 12 4.54 13.68 0.24
N ALA A 13 3.53 14.52 0.41
CA ALA A 13 3.74 15.92 0.81
C ALA A 13 4.53 16.07 2.15
N VAL A 14 4.74 14.96 2.88
CA VAL A 14 5.44 14.96 4.18
C VAL A 14 6.97 14.87 4.03
N ILE A 15 7.51 14.49 2.88
CA ILE A 15 8.99 14.37 2.73
C ILE A 15 9.66 15.73 2.44
N ALA A 16 8.93 16.69 1.88
CA ALA A 16 9.50 17.99 1.47
C ALA A 16 9.77 18.99 2.62
N VAL A 17 9.22 18.77 3.83
CA VAL A 17 9.34 19.73 4.97
C VAL A 17 10.61 19.55 5.81
N CYS A 18 11.47 18.57 5.52
CA CYS A 18 12.65 18.28 6.34
C CYS A 18 13.94 18.99 5.91
N ALA A 19 13.88 20.05 5.12
CA ALA A 19 15.06 20.81 4.72
C ALA A 19 15.12 22.20 5.38
N VAL A 20 15.03 22.30 6.73
CA VAL A 20 15.35 23.56 7.43
C VAL A 20 16.07 23.27 8.75
N ASN A 21 17.34 23.63 8.77
CA ASN A 21 18.21 24.07 9.86
C ASN A 21 18.05 23.48 11.28
N SER A 22 19.02 22.66 11.67
CA SER A 22 19.33 22.40 13.08
C SER A 22 20.46 23.33 13.52
N PHE A 23 20.15 24.27 14.39
CA PHE A 23 21.15 24.96 15.22
C PHE A 23 21.37 24.18 16.52
N ALA A 24 22.60 24.12 16.92
CA ALA A 24 23.16 23.29 17.97
C ALA A 24 22.62 23.57 19.38
N SER A 25 22.49 22.50 20.17
CA SER A 25 22.72 22.54 21.62
C SER A 25 23.42 21.25 22.02
N GLY A 26 24.49 21.41 22.77
CA GLY A 26 25.50 20.41 23.03
C GLY A 26 25.04 19.21 23.87
N GLY A 27 25.34 18.03 23.33
CA GLY A 27 25.37 16.74 23.98
C GLY A 27 26.14 15.82 23.05
N HIS A 28 27.25 15.22 23.53
CA HIS A 28 28.12 14.34 22.74
C HIS A 28 27.42 13.04 22.35
N GLY A 29 26.46 13.12 21.44
CA GLY A 29 26.00 12.04 20.60
C GLY A 29 26.24 12.45 19.17
N HIS A 30 27.08 11.76 18.43
CA HIS A 30 27.18 11.94 16.99
C HIS A 30 25.77 11.83 16.41
N ALA A 31 25.18 12.95 15.97
CA ALA A 31 23.91 12.90 15.24
C ALA A 31 24.11 11.94 14.07
N LYS A 32 23.33 10.86 14.03
CA LYS A 32 23.41 9.90 12.92
C LYS A 32 23.15 10.66 11.63
N GLU A 33 23.94 10.40 10.60
CA GLU A 33 23.70 10.97 9.27
C GLU A 33 22.30 10.59 8.81
N LYS A 34 21.56 11.56 8.27
CA LYS A 34 20.18 11.34 7.82
C LYS A 34 20.13 10.34 6.68
N LYS A 35 19.66 9.14 6.96
CA LYS A 35 19.46 8.07 5.96
C LYS A 35 17.96 7.75 5.82
N VAL A 36 17.42 8.03 4.64
CA VAL A 36 15.99 7.86 4.32
C VAL A 36 15.77 6.57 3.56
N GLY A 37 14.72 5.83 3.88
CA GLY A 37 14.29 4.64 3.16
C GLY A 37 12.77 4.53 3.02
N ILE A 38 12.33 3.78 2.02
CA ILE A 38 10.93 3.43 1.79
C ILE A 38 10.77 1.94 2.06
N LEU A 39 9.76 1.58 2.86
CA LEU A 39 9.33 0.20 3.07
C LEU A 39 7.94 0.02 2.44
N LEU A 40 7.84 -0.76 1.38
CA LEU A 40 6.58 -1.17 0.78
C LEU A 40 6.08 -2.44 1.46
N VAL A 41 4.84 -2.43 1.93
CA VAL A 41 4.24 -3.56 2.67
C VAL A 41 3.02 -4.06 1.93
N ALA A 42 3.06 -5.31 1.48
CA ALA A 42 1.97 -5.98 0.78
C ALA A 42 1.52 -7.24 1.54
N PHE A 43 0.35 -7.77 1.21
CA PHE A 43 -0.07 -9.09 1.69
C PHE A 43 0.90 -10.17 1.19
N GLY A 44 1.27 -10.11 -0.07
CA GLY A 44 2.11 -11.08 -0.75
C GLY A 44 1.31 -12.01 -1.66
N SER A 45 2.01 -12.69 -2.54
CA SER A 45 1.45 -13.76 -3.38
C SER A 45 2.54 -14.75 -3.77
N SER A 46 2.19 -16.03 -3.87
CA SER A 46 3.04 -17.07 -4.44
C SER A 46 2.84 -17.25 -5.94
N GLU A 47 1.87 -16.54 -6.54
CA GLU A 47 1.56 -16.65 -7.97
C GLU A 47 2.54 -15.82 -8.79
N ALA A 48 3.12 -16.44 -9.84
CA ALA A 48 4.11 -15.78 -10.70
C ALA A 48 3.54 -14.53 -11.39
N SER A 49 2.27 -14.56 -11.80
CA SER A 49 1.59 -13.44 -12.44
C SER A 49 1.46 -12.22 -11.51
N ALA A 50 1.23 -12.43 -10.21
CA ALA A 50 1.15 -11.36 -9.23
C ALA A 50 2.50 -10.67 -8.98
N GLN A 51 3.61 -11.36 -9.22
CA GLN A 51 4.95 -10.77 -9.09
C GLN A 51 5.20 -9.63 -10.09
N ILE A 52 4.48 -9.62 -11.22
CA ILE A 52 4.56 -8.54 -12.22
C ILE A 52 4.09 -7.21 -11.60
N SER A 53 3.01 -7.26 -10.80
CA SER A 53 2.47 -6.07 -10.13
C SER A 53 3.47 -5.51 -9.11
N PHE A 54 4.09 -6.35 -8.28
CA PHE A 54 5.11 -5.92 -7.32
C PHE A 54 6.33 -5.30 -8.02
N LYS A 55 6.84 -5.94 -9.08
CA LYS A 55 7.95 -5.39 -9.88
C LYS A 55 7.59 -4.05 -10.53
N THR A 56 6.34 -3.91 -11.01
CA THR A 56 5.88 -2.67 -11.62
C THR A 56 5.78 -1.54 -10.59
N ILE A 57 5.26 -1.82 -9.39
CA ILE A 57 5.21 -0.86 -8.29
C ILE A 57 6.62 -0.46 -7.87
N ASP A 58 7.52 -1.43 -7.65
CA ASP A 58 8.92 -1.19 -7.30
C ASP A 58 9.60 -0.24 -8.29
N LYS A 59 9.48 -0.54 -9.59
CA LYS A 59 10.02 0.31 -10.66
C LYS A 59 9.45 1.73 -10.62
N LYS A 60 8.13 1.88 -10.43
CA LYS A 60 7.48 3.19 -10.37
C LYS A 60 7.92 3.99 -9.14
N VAL A 61 8.04 3.35 -7.98
CA VAL A 61 8.50 4.00 -6.74
C VAL A 61 9.94 4.44 -6.88
N LYS A 62 10.84 3.57 -7.34
CA LYS A 62 12.27 3.91 -7.59
C LYS A 62 12.45 5.04 -8.61
N ALA A 63 11.64 5.07 -9.66
CA ALA A 63 11.64 6.15 -10.64
C ALA A 63 11.15 7.48 -10.06
N LYS A 64 10.17 7.43 -9.14
CA LYS A 64 9.62 8.62 -8.49
C LYS A 64 10.54 9.19 -7.42
N TYR A 65 11.32 8.32 -6.75
CA TYR A 65 12.21 8.66 -5.63
C TYR A 65 13.64 8.16 -5.91
N PRO A 66 14.32 8.75 -6.91
CA PRO A 66 15.66 8.32 -7.28
C PRO A 66 16.63 8.50 -6.10
N GLY A 67 17.48 7.51 -5.89
CA GLY A 67 18.47 7.51 -4.80
C GLY A 67 17.93 7.11 -3.42
N ILE A 68 16.62 6.96 -3.24
CA ILE A 68 16.07 6.46 -1.98
C ILE A 68 15.93 4.93 -2.05
N PRO A 69 16.58 4.17 -1.13
CA PRO A 69 16.44 2.72 -1.07
C PRO A 69 14.98 2.30 -0.82
N VAL A 70 14.52 1.30 -1.60
CA VAL A 70 13.17 0.72 -1.48
C VAL A 70 13.32 -0.71 -0.99
N HIS A 71 12.69 -1.00 0.15
CA HIS A 71 12.59 -2.31 0.79
C HIS A 71 11.17 -2.84 0.67
N TRP A 72 11.04 -4.16 0.82
CA TRP A 72 9.75 -4.83 0.77
C TRP A 72 9.52 -5.68 2.02
N ALA A 73 8.26 -5.73 2.46
CA ALA A 73 7.80 -6.65 3.48
C ALA A 73 6.42 -7.22 3.11
N TYR A 74 6.10 -8.38 3.67
CA TYR A 74 4.88 -9.10 3.35
C TYR A 74 4.18 -9.55 4.63
N THR A 75 2.89 -9.26 4.75
CA THR A 75 2.13 -9.54 5.98
C THR A 75 1.72 -11.00 6.10
N SER A 76 1.37 -11.67 4.99
CA SER A 76 0.91 -13.06 5.03
C SER A 76 2.01 -14.03 5.44
N HIS A 77 1.87 -14.62 6.63
CA HIS A 77 2.78 -15.67 7.13
C HIS A 77 2.79 -16.90 6.20
N ILE A 78 1.60 -17.32 5.74
CA ILE A 78 1.45 -18.47 4.83
C ILE A 78 2.23 -18.25 3.54
N ILE A 79 2.13 -17.05 2.95
CA ILE A 79 2.85 -16.73 1.71
C ILE A 79 4.37 -16.70 1.98
N ARG A 80 4.81 -16.10 3.09
CA ARG A 80 6.23 -16.08 3.42
C ARG A 80 6.81 -17.48 3.59
N GLU A 81 6.09 -18.38 4.28
CA GLU A 81 6.51 -19.79 4.42
C GLU A 81 6.55 -20.52 3.07
N LYS A 82 5.50 -20.36 2.24
CA LYS A 82 5.44 -20.99 0.91
C LYS A 82 6.59 -20.54 0.02
N MET A 83 6.91 -19.24 0.04
CA MET A 83 8.02 -18.69 -0.74
C MET A 83 9.39 -19.11 -0.18
N ALA A 84 9.55 -19.19 1.13
CA ALA A 84 10.78 -19.68 1.76
C ALA A 84 11.09 -21.13 1.38
N LYS A 85 10.06 -22.00 1.30
CA LYS A 85 10.20 -23.39 0.81
C LYS A 85 10.65 -23.46 -0.66
N GLN A 86 10.42 -22.39 -1.43
CA GLN A 86 10.90 -22.26 -2.82
C GLN A 86 12.29 -21.59 -2.92
N GLY A 87 12.95 -21.34 -1.78
CA GLY A 87 14.25 -20.67 -1.74
C GLY A 87 14.18 -19.14 -1.87
N ILE A 88 12.99 -18.54 -1.75
CA ILE A 88 12.76 -17.09 -1.85
C ILE A 88 12.27 -16.58 -0.50
N PRO A 89 13.17 -16.28 0.45
CA PRO A 89 12.76 -15.75 1.76
C PRO A 89 12.19 -14.34 1.61
N LEU A 90 11.02 -14.13 2.20
CA LEU A 90 10.34 -12.85 2.25
C LEU A 90 10.31 -12.33 3.69
N ASP A 91 10.62 -11.06 3.88
CA ASP A 91 10.59 -10.43 5.20
C ASP A 91 9.18 -10.09 5.65
N SER A 92 8.93 -10.23 6.94
CA SER A 92 7.78 -9.61 7.60
C SER A 92 8.04 -8.11 7.81
N PRO A 93 7.02 -7.28 8.11
CA PRO A 93 7.22 -5.88 8.45
C PRO A 93 8.22 -5.69 9.60
N GLU A 94 8.15 -6.53 10.63
CA GLU A 94 9.05 -6.51 11.78
C GLU A 94 10.50 -6.77 11.36
N THR A 95 10.71 -7.83 10.57
CA THR A 95 12.04 -8.22 10.10
C THR A 95 12.64 -7.16 9.20
N ALA A 96 11.84 -6.60 8.27
CA ALA A 96 12.30 -5.56 7.37
C ALA A 96 12.71 -4.29 8.13
N LEU A 97 11.91 -3.86 9.10
CA LEU A 97 12.24 -2.68 9.93
C LEU A 97 13.47 -2.93 10.81
N ALA A 98 13.64 -4.14 11.38
CA ALA A 98 14.85 -4.51 12.12
C ALA A 98 16.09 -4.40 11.22
N LYS A 99 16.04 -4.98 10.02
CA LYS A 99 17.13 -4.89 9.04
C LYS A 99 17.43 -3.44 8.62
N MET A 100 16.42 -2.60 8.50
CA MET A 100 16.61 -1.18 8.19
C MET A 100 17.30 -0.45 9.36
N LEU A 101 16.98 -0.78 10.61
CA LEU A 101 17.68 -0.27 11.77
C LEU A 101 19.15 -0.68 11.78
N ASP A 102 19.44 -1.96 11.55
CA ASP A 102 20.81 -2.49 11.48
C ASP A 102 21.63 -1.85 10.33
N GLN A 103 20.94 -1.35 9.32
CA GLN A 103 21.54 -0.61 8.21
C GLN A 103 21.61 0.91 8.47
N ASP A 104 21.38 1.38 9.69
CA ASP A 104 21.43 2.79 10.10
C ASP A 104 20.44 3.73 9.41
N PHE A 105 19.29 3.23 8.93
CA PHE A 105 18.23 4.12 8.49
C PHE A 105 17.70 4.93 9.67
N THR A 106 17.60 6.24 9.48
CA THR A 106 17.07 7.17 10.50
C THR A 106 15.63 7.60 10.20
N HIS A 107 15.25 7.62 8.93
CA HIS A 107 13.92 8.04 8.48
C HIS A 107 13.32 6.98 7.56
N VAL A 108 12.15 6.47 7.94
CA VAL A 108 11.47 5.42 7.18
C VAL A 108 10.04 5.82 6.85
N ALA A 109 9.72 5.79 5.56
CA ALA A 109 8.34 5.87 5.07
C ALA A 109 7.84 4.45 4.79
N VAL A 110 6.92 3.96 5.62
CA VAL A 110 6.24 2.68 5.42
C VAL A 110 4.98 2.93 4.60
N GLN A 111 4.86 2.31 3.43
CA GLN A 111 3.66 2.41 2.59
C GLN A 111 2.93 1.08 2.53
N SER A 112 1.71 1.07 3.04
CA SER A 112 0.81 -0.06 2.87
C SER A 112 0.31 -0.14 1.42
N LEU A 113 0.35 -1.35 0.86
CA LEU A 113 -0.22 -1.69 -0.45
C LEU A 113 -1.51 -2.53 -0.31
N HIS A 114 -2.07 -2.61 0.89
CA HIS A 114 -3.37 -3.25 1.10
C HIS A 114 -4.47 -2.41 0.49
N THR A 115 -5.51 -3.06 -0.02
CA THR A 115 -6.65 -2.37 -0.64
C THR A 115 -7.47 -1.63 0.41
N ILE A 116 -7.70 -2.25 1.58
CA ILE A 116 -8.53 -1.71 2.66
C ILE A 116 -7.77 -1.70 3.99
N GLY A 117 -8.24 -0.92 4.95
CA GLY A 117 -7.73 -0.88 6.33
C GLY A 117 -8.17 -2.07 7.18
N GLY A 118 -7.96 -3.29 6.68
CA GLY A 118 -8.29 -4.54 7.34
C GLY A 118 -7.31 -4.96 8.44
N ALA A 119 -7.40 -6.22 8.86
CA ALA A 119 -6.59 -6.78 9.94
C ALA A 119 -5.08 -6.62 9.67
N GLU A 120 -4.65 -6.96 8.45
CA GLU A 120 -3.24 -6.89 8.06
C GLU A 120 -2.69 -5.46 8.14
N TYR A 121 -3.47 -4.46 7.71
CA TYR A 121 -3.07 -3.06 7.85
C TYR A 121 -2.96 -2.64 9.32
N HIS A 122 -3.90 -3.10 10.16
CA HIS A 122 -3.86 -2.82 11.60
C HIS A 122 -2.63 -3.45 12.26
N ASP A 123 -2.21 -4.63 11.83
CA ASP A 123 -0.99 -5.26 12.35
C ASP A 123 0.26 -4.49 11.91
N VAL A 124 0.35 -4.05 10.65
CA VAL A 124 1.42 -3.14 10.21
C VAL A 124 1.43 -1.86 11.05
N ARG A 125 0.27 -1.29 11.36
CA ARG A 125 0.15 -0.10 12.21
C ARG A 125 0.66 -0.33 13.63
N LYS A 126 0.38 -1.51 14.22
CA LYS A 126 0.93 -1.90 15.54
C LYS A 126 2.45 -1.98 15.49
N VAL A 127 2.99 -2.64 14.47
CA VAL A 127 4.44 -2.79 14.27
C VAL A 127 5.12 -1.43 14.15
N VAL A 128 4.61 -0.55 13.26
CA VAL A 128 5.15 0.80 13.08
C VAL A 128 5.04 1.61 14.38
N GLY A 129 3.92 1.47 15.11
CA GLY A 129 3.72 2.10 16.42
C GLY A 129 4.76 1.62 17.45
N ALA A 130 5.07 0.34 17.50
CA ALA A 130 6.08 -0.21 18.38
C ALA A 130 7.48 0.35 18.08
N TYR A 131 7.89 0.39 16.82
CA TYR A 131 9.16 1.00 16.41
C TYR A 131 9.24 2.49 16.71
N LYS A 132 8.12 3.22 16.58
CA LYS A 132 8.03 4.64 16.96
C LYS A 132 8.19 4.82 18.48
N MET A 133 7.54 3.99 19.29
CA MET A 133 7.66 4.04 20.76
C MET A 133 9.06 3.65 21.24
N MET A 134 9.69 2.70 20.58
CA MET A 134 11.04 2.26 20.89
C MET A 134 12.12 3.30 20.57
N GLY A 135 11.77 4.31 19.75
CA GLY A 135 12.73 5.35 19.33
C GLY A 135 13.83 4.81 18.40
N GLY A 136 13.58 3.70 17.71
CA GLY A 136 14.56 3.08 16.82
C GLY A 136 14.91 3.93 15.59
N PHE A 137 13.94 4.70 15.09
CA PHE A 137 14.12 5.67 14.00
C PHE A 137 13.89 7.09 14.52
N GLU A 138 14.60 8.07 13.99
CA GLU A 138 14.32 9.49 14.26
C GLU A 138 12.92 9.87 13.75
N LYS A 139 12.52 9.27 12.60
CA LYS A 139 11.18 9.43 12.05
C LYS A 139 10.72 8.16 11.33
N ILE A 140 9.57 7.65 11.73
CA ILE A 140 8.87 6.58 11.02
C ILE A 140 7.41 7.01 10.80
N ILE A 141 6.92 6.87 9.57
CA ILE A 141 5.55 7.20 9.19
C ILE A 141 4.92 6.02 8.46
N LEU A 142 3.60 5.88 8.59
CA LEU A 142 2.80 4.87 7.88
C LEU A 142 1.81 5.57 6.96
N GLY A 143 1.87 5.21 5.67
CA GLY A 143 0.86 5.59 4.68
C GLY A 143 -0.42 4.76 4.81
N TYR A 144 -1.54 5.36 4.43
CA TYR A 144 -2.84 4.70 4.41
C TYR A 144 -2.91 3.57 3.37
N PRO A 145 -3.85 2.63 3.53
CA PRO A 145 -4.19 1.67 2.49
C PRO A 145 -4.83 2.37 1.29
N LEU A 146 -5.09 1.63 0.22
CA LEU A 146 -5.55 2.19 -1.05
C LEU A 146 -6.93 2.85 -0.96
N LEU A 147 -7.85 2.24 -0.19
CA LEU A 147 -9.19 2.76 0.09
C LEU A 147 -9.25 3.20 1.56
N ALA A 148 -8.94 4.45 1.86
CA ALA A 148 -8.93 4.97 3.22
C ALA A 148 -9.75 6.25 3.40
N THR A 149 -9.69 7.16 2.44
CA THR A 149 -10.37 8.44 2.48
C THR A 149 -11.30 8.59 1.29
N GLN A 150 -12.18 9.61 1.32
CA GLN A 150 -13.04 9.94 0.17
C GLN A 150 -12.20 10.24 -1.09
N GLU A 151 -11.13 10.99 -0.95
CA GLU A 151 -10.23 11.32 -2.05
C GLU A 151 -9.51 10.07 -2.61
N ASP A 152 -9.13 9.12 -1.75
CA ASP A 152 -8.57 7.84 -2.18
C ASP A 152 -9.61 7.04 -2.97
N MET A 153 -10.86 7.04 -2.51
CA MET A 153 -11.96 6.36 -3.18
C MET A 153 -12.18 6.93 -4.60
N GLU A 154 -12.25 8.25 -4.73
CA GLU A 154 -12.40 8.93 -6.02
C GLU A 154 -11.27 8.60 -6.99
N ARG A 155 -10.01 8.63 -6.51
CA ARG A 155 -8.84 8.23 -7.31
C ARG A 155 -8.90 6.77 -7.76
N ASN A 156 -9.41 5.88 -6.90
CA ASN A 156 -9.57 4.47 -7.25
C ASN A 156 -10.67 4.27 -8.29
N VAL A 157 -11.79 4.97 -8.17
CA VAL A 157 -12.85 4.96 -9.18
C VAL A 157 -12.29 5.36 -10.54
N ASP A 158 -11.57 6.47 -10.62
CA ASP A 158 -10.95 6.94 -11.87
C ASP A 158 -9.94 5.92 -12.42
N ALA A 159 -9.14 5.30 -11.55
CA ALA A 159 -8.19 4.26 -11.94
C ALA A 159 -8.89 3.02 -12.50
N VAL A 160 -9.95 2.54 -11.86
CA VAL A 160 -10.76 1.41 -12.32
C VAL A 160 -11.38 1.72 -13.68
N LEU A 161 -12.02 2.87 -13.83
CA LEU A 161 -12.64 3.28 -15.10
C LEU A 161 -11.61 3.36 -16.24
N SER A 162 -10.36 3.72 -15.91
CA SER A 162 -9.28 3.82 -16.90
C SER A 162 -8.78 2.49 -17.46
N ILE A 163 -8.99 1.39 -16.74
CA ILE A 163 -8.53 0.04 -17.14
C ILE A 163 -9.64 -0.81 -17.76
N ILE A 164 -10.89 -0.35 -17.75
CA ILE A 164 -11.99 -1.03 -18.43
C ILE A 164 -11.71 -1.06 -19.94
N PRO A 165 -11.83 -2.22 -20.61
CA PRO A 165 -11.62 -2.31 -22.05
C PRO A 165 -12.52 -1.35 -22.83
N LYS A 166 -11.94 -0.63 -23.78
CA LYS A 166 -12.68 0.35 -24.60
C LYS A 166 -13.72 -0.30 -25.52
N GLU A 167 -13.50 -1.57 -25.83
CA GLU A 167 -14.36 -2.40 -26.67
C GLU A 167 -15.62 -2.86 -25.94
N ARG A 168 -15.66 -2.74 -24.61
CA ARG A 168 -16.82 -3.08 -23.80
C ARG A 168 -18.05 -2.30 -24.25
N LYS A 169 -19.14 -2.98 -24.47
CA LYS A 169 -20.43 -2.37 -24.76
C LYS A 169 -21.06 -1.85 -23.47
N LYS A 170 -21.93 -0.85 -23.57
CA LYS A 170 -22.57 -0.22 -22.40
C LYS A 170 -23.50 -1.14 -21.63
N ASP A 171 -24.03 -2.17 -22.27
CA ASP A 171 -24.93 -3.18 -21.70
C ASP A 171 -24.15 -4.39 -21.12
N GLU A 172 -22.84 -4.44 -21.29
CA GLU A 172 -22.01 -5.47 -20.68
C GLU A 172 -21.62 -5.08 -19.24
N ALA A 173 -21.76 -6.03 -18.32
CA ALA A 173 -21.35 -5.83 -16.93
C ALA A 173 -19.81 -5.95 -16.78
N VAL A 174 -19.26 -5.15 -15.83
CA VAL A 174 -17.90 -5.33 -15.32
C VAL A 174 -18.02 -5.80 -13.88
N VAL A 175 -17.45 -6.94 -13.58
CA VAL A 175 -17.41 -7.46 -12.21
C VAL A 175 -15.98 -7.41 -11.70
N LEU A 176 -15.76 -6.62 -10.67
CA LEU A 176 -14.49 -6.56 -9.94
C LEU A 176 -14.56 -7.53 -8.77
N MET A 177 -13.57 -8.41 -8.65
CA MET A 177 -13.49 -9.40 -7.58
C MET A 177 -12.48 -8.97 -6.52
N GLY A 178 -12.96 -8.63 -5.34
CA GLY A 178 -12.14 -8.42 -4.15
C GLY A 178 -11.95 -9.72 -3.36
N HIS A 179 -10.90 -9.80 -2.54
CA HIS A 179 -10.77 -10.93 -1.61
C HIS A 179 -11.88 -10.91 -0.55
N GLY A 180 -12.20 -9.71 -0.06
CA GLY A 180 -13.11 -9.56 1.06
C GLY A 180 -12.44 -9.83 2.40
N THR A 181 -13.20 -9.71 3.47
CA THR A 181 -12.74 -9.97 4.84
C THR A 181 -13.90 -9.96 5.82
N HIS A 182 -13.79 -10.69 6.92
CA HIS A 182 -14.71 -10.58 8.07
C HIS A 182 -14.48 -9.30 8.90
N HIS A 183 -13.42 -8.53 8.63
CA HIS A 183 -13.15 -7.26 9.30
C HIS A 183 -14.15 -6.19 8.85
N PRO A 184 -14.59 -5.24 9.73
CA PRO A 184 -15.54 -4.17 9.37
C PRO A 184 -15.10 -3.31 8.17
N ALA A 185 -13.82 -3.21 7.88
CA ALA A 185 -13.28 -2.56 6.68
C ALA A 185 -13.78 -3.19 5.36
N ASN A 186 -14.42 -4.36 5.40
CA ASN A 186 -15.07 -4.95 4.23
C ASN A 186 -16.11 -4.02 3.58
N ALA A 187 -16.73 -3.13 4.38
CA ALA A 187 -17.68 -2.13 3.90
C ALA A 187 -17.11 -1.21 2.80
N PHE A 188 -15.78 -1.06 2.69
CA PHE A 188 -15.15 -0.29 1.62
C PHE A 188 -15.38 -0.89 0.22
N TYR A 189 -15.60 -2.19 0.10
CA TYR A 189 -15.94 -2.81 -1.19
C TYR A 189 -17.34 -2.39 -1.65
N ALA A 190 -18.32 -2.36 -0.76
CA ALA A 190 -19.65 -1.87 -1.08
C ALA A 190 -19.63 -0.35 -1.38
N ALA A 191 -18.85 0.43 -0.64
CA ALA A 191 -18.68 1.85 -0.91
C ALA A 191 -18.01 2.11 -2.28
N LEU A 192 -17.01 1.31 -2.65
CA LEU A 192 -16.37 1.38 -3.96
C LEU A 192 -17.38 1.05 -5.07
N MET A 193 -18.17 -0.01 -4.91
CA MET A 193 -19.22 -0.38 -5.86
C MET A 193 -20.20 0.77 -6.06
N PHE A 194 -20.70 1.37 -4.97
CA PHE A 194 -21.61 2.51 -5.06
C PHE A 194 -21.01 3.68 -5.85
N GLN A 195 -19.76 4.04 -5.57
CA GLN A 195 -19.07 5.13 -6.27
C GLN A 195 -18.84 4.84 -7.75
N LEU A 196 -18.53 3.59 -8.09
CA LEU A 196 -18.39 3.13 -9.48
C LEU A 196 -19.73 3.20 -10.22
N GLN A 197 -20.82 2.76 -9.58
CA GLN A 197 -22.17 2.75 -10.15
C GLN A 197 -22.73 4.16 -10.37
N LEU A 198 -22.28 5.16 -9.64
CA LEU A 198 -22.58 6.58 -9.93
C LEU A 198 -21.99 7.04 -11.28
N LYS A 199 -20.97 6.36 -11.79
CA LYS A 199 -20.32 6.65 -13.08
C LYS A 199 -20.80 5.72 -14.17
N ASP A 200 -20.96 4.45 -13.87
CA ASP A 200 -21.42 3.40 -14.78
C ASP A 200 -22.19 2.34 -13.96
N PRO A 201 -23.53 2.27 -14.11
CA PRO A 201 -24.37 1.38 -13.31
C PRO A 201 -24.10 -0.09 -13.56
N ASN A 202 -23.39 -0.44 -14.63
CA ASN A 202 -23.03 -1.82 -14.98
C ASN A 202 -21.67 -2.26 -14.44
N ILE A 203 -21.14 -1.57 -13.40
CA ILE A 203 -19.94 -1.98 -12.70
C ILE A 203 -20.31 -2.49 -11.31
N PHE A 204 -19.88 -3.70 -11.02
CA PHE A 204 -20.18 -4.40 -9.77
C PHE A 204 -18.88 -4.77 -9.04
N VAL A 205 -18.95 -4.88 -7.72
CA VAL A 205 -17.85 -5.37 -6.88
C VAL A 205 -18.38 -6.52 -6.04
N GLY A 206 -17.84 -7.71 -6.28
CA GLY A 206 -18.08 -8.89 -5.45
C GLY A 206 -16.84 -9.23 -4.62
N THR A 207 -17.03 -10.00 -3.55
CA THR A 207 -15.93 -10.49 -2.70
C THR A 207 -16.01 -12.00 -2.54
N VAL A 208 -14.84 -12.64 -2.37
CA VAL A 208 -14.74 -14.08 -2.09
C VAL A 208 -15.12 -14.36 -0.63
N GLU A 209 -14.67 -13.48 0.28
CA GLU A 209 -14.98 -13.54 1.71
C GLU A 209 -15.62 -12.23 2.15
N GLY A 210 -16.83 -12.28 2.68
CA GLY A 210 -17.54 -11.09 3.13
C GLY A 210 -18.60 -10.61 2.14
N TYR A 211 -19.08 -9.38 2.28
CA TYR A 211 -20.21 -8.84 1.52
C TYR A 211 -19.78 -7.61 0.69
N PRO A 212 -20.28 -7.43 -0.55
CA PRO A 212 -21.17 -8.30 -1.32
C PRO A 212 -20.50 -9.62 -1.74
N GLU A 213 -21.19 -10.73 -1.49
CA GLU A 213 -20.71 -12.04 -1.93
C GLU A 213 -20.72 -12.15 -3.47
N ALA A 214 -19.75 -12.91 -4.01
CA ALA A 214 -19.62 -13.06 -5.45
C ALA A 214 -20.90 -13.58 -6.12
N ASP A 215 -21.54 -14.58 -5.52
CA ASP A 215 -22.76 -15.20 -6.04
C ASP A 215 -23.90 -14.18 -6.12
N LEU A 216 -24.06 -13.33 -5.10
CA LEU A 216 -25.07 -12.27 -5.08
C LEU A 216 -24.90 -11.25 -6.22
N VAL A 217 -23.69 -11.08 -6.70
CA VAL A 217 -23.38 -10.10 -7.76
C VAL A 217 -23.47 -10.72 -9.16
N LEU A 218 -23.36 -12.05 -9.25
CA LEU A 218 -23.37 -12.77 -10.52
C LEU A 218 -24.78 -13.26 -10.92
N ASP A 219 -25.73 -13.36 -9.96
CA ASP A 219 -27.14 -13.66 -10.17
C ASP A 219 -27.93 -12.42 -10.61
#